data_8fdf9b02130cc0ab15cbfbbab7616279
#
_entry.id   8fdf9b02130cc0ab15cbfbbab7616279
#
_cell.length_a   1.000
_cell.length_b   1.000
_cell.length_c   1.000
_cell.angle_alpha   90.00
_cell.angle_beta   90.00
_cell.angle_gamma   90.00
#
_symmetry.space_group_name_H-M   'P 1'
#
loop_
_entity.id
_entity.type
_entity.pdbx_description
1 polymer ?
#
loop_
_entity_poly.entity_id
_entity_poly.type
_entity_poly.pdbx_seq_one_letter_code
_entity_poly.pdbx_strand_id
1 'polypeptide(L)'
;ADLVDVLPKDSDTLRKLLDIYRRHLPLAMMASGPRDQLGIGEAYRPYHQLSYLVQNLADSTGEGEDLIIASLRCPVNANRQMALNVLESWCKDGYEPGDAMRAALQELLASEPCDDIRAQLEALKY
;
A
#
# COMPACT_ATOMS: atom_id res chain seq x y z
N ALA A 1 -13.02 7.99 9.66
CA ALA A 1 -12.74 7.65 8.28
C ALA A 1 -12.45 8.90 7.47
N ASP A 2 -13.03 9.96 7.87
CA ASP A 2 -13.05 11.17 7.04
C ASP A 2 -11.70 11.88 7.02
N LEU A 3 -10.80 11.54 7.93
CA LEU A 3 -9.48 12.15 8.00
C LEU A 3 -8.62 11.87 6.77
N VAL A 4 -8.94 10.79 6.05
CA VAL A 4 -8.15 10.40 4.88
C VAL A 4 -8.89 10.60 3.55
N ASP A 5 -10.09 11.18 3.59
CA ASP A 5 -10.85 11.46 2.36
C ASP A 5 -10.10 12.41 1.45
N VAL A 6 -9.45 13.41 2.03
CA VAL A 6 -8.65 14.37 1.29
C VAL A 6 -7.34 14.56 2.03
N LEU A 7 -6.25 14.09 1.44
CA LEU A 7 -4.92 14.28 2.01
C LEU A 7 -4.40 15.68 1.67
N PRO A 8 -3.65 16.30 2.60
CA PRO A 8 -3.02 17.59 2.32
C PRO A 8 -2.06 17.48 1.14
N LYS A 9 -2.00 18.52 0.31
CA LYS A 9 -1.06 18.56 -0.80
C LYS A 9 0.30 19.11 -0.37
N ASP A 10 0.36 19.80 0.75
CA ASP A 10 1.60 20.26 1.33
C ASP A 10 2.38 19.08 1.91
N SER A 11 3.61 18.89 1.44
CA SER A 11 4.43 17.74 1.81
C SER A 11 4.70 17.65 3.31
N ASP A 12 4.93 18.77 3.97
CA ASP A 12 5.21 18.76 5.41
C ASP A 12 3.98 18.34 6.21
N THR A 13 2.81 18.86 5.86
CA THR A 13 1.56 18.51 6.52
C THR A 13 1.20 17.06 6.25
N LEU A 14 1.38 16.60 5.01
CA LEU A 14 1.14 15.20 4.64
C LEU A 14 2.03 14.28 5.46
N ARG A 15 3.33 14.57 5.57
CA ARG A 15 4.27 13.74 6.32
C ARG A 15 3.90 13.66 7.78
N LYS A 16 3.45 14.74 8.38
CA LYS A 16 2.98 14.74 9.78
C LYS A 16 1.76 13.86 9.96
N LEU A 17 0.83 13.92 9.02
CA LEU A 17 -0.37 13.07 9.05
C LEU A 17 0.01 11.60 8.91
N LEU A 18 0.91 11.27 7.98
CA LEU A 18 1.37 9.90 7.79
C LEU A 18 2.06 9.37 9.06
N ASP A 19 2.82 10.19 9.76
CA ASP A 19 3.46 9.81 11.02
C ASP A 19 2.43 9.46 12.10
N ILE A 20 1.32 10.18 12.14
CA ILE A 20 0.23 9.86 13.07
C ILE A 20 -0.32 8.46 12.77
N TYR A 21 -0.57 8.15 11.51
CA TYR A 21 -1.07 6.84 11.13
C TYR A 21 -0.07 5.74 11.40
N ARG A 22 1.22 5.98 11.17
CA ARG A 22 2.28 5.01 11.50
C ARG A 22 2.29 4.65 12.97
N ARG A 23 1.97 5.60 13.84
CA ARG A 23 1.92 5.35 15.29
C ARG A 23 0.67 4.59 15.71
N HIS A 24 -0.43 4.75 14.98
CA HIS A 24 -1.70 4.11 15.32
C HIS A 24 -1.89 2.74 14.69
N LEU A 25 -1.28 2.48 13.54
CA LEU A 25 -1.44 1.21 12.84
C LEU A 25 -0.33 0.23 13.23
N PRO A 26 -0.66 -1.02 13.60
CA PRO A 26 0.35 -2.03 13.94
C PRO A 26 0.99 -2.62 12.67
N LEU A 27 1.71 -1.80 11.92
CA LEU A 27 2.20 -2.13 10.58
C LEU A 27 3.07 -3.39 10.55
N ALA A 28 3.97 -3.56 11.53
CA ALA A 28 4.84 -4.73 11.56
C ALA A 28 4.05 -6.03 11.70
N MET A 29 2.97 -6.00 12.48
CA MET A 29 2.10 -7.17 12.65
C MET A 29 1.22 -7.40 11.44
N MET A 30 0.77 -6.32 10.79
CA MET A 30 -0.08 -6.40 9.61
C MET A 30 0.66 -6.96 8.40
N ALA A 31 1.95 -6.69 8.30
CA ALA A 31 2.79 -7.13 7.18
C ALA A 31 3.28 -8.57 7.38
N SER A 32 2.36 -9.48 7.67
CA SER A 32 2.68 -10.87 8.01
C SER A 32 2.90 -11.78 6.78
N GLY A 33 2.72 -11.27 5.60
CA GLY A 33 2.92 -11.99 4.35
C GLY A 33 1.62 -12.20 3.58
N PRO A 34 1.71 -12.30 2.25
CA PRO A 34 0.51 -12.38 1.42
C PRO A 34 -0.25 -13.68 1.64
N ARG A 35 -1.57 -13.56 1.72
CA ARG A 35 -2.51 -14.67 1.81
C ARG A 35 -3.73 -14.32 0.96
N ASP A 36 -4.61 -15.27 0.78
CA ASP A 36 -5.85 -15.03 0.05
C ASP A 36 -6.98 -14.77 1.05
N GLN A 37 -6.96 -13.58 1.66
CA GLN A 37 -7.95 -13.16 2.64
C GLN A 37 -8.74 -11.97 2.13
N LEU A 38 -10.06 -12.04 2.27
CA LEU A 38 -10.95 -10.94 1.88
C LEU A 38 -10.92 -9.80 2.91
N GLY A 39 -10.63 -10.10 4.16
CA GLY A 39 -10.53 -9.07 5.19
C GLY A 39 -11.84 -8.38 5.50
N ILE A 40 -12.92 -9.16 5.67
CA ILE A 40 -14.25 -8.63 5.96
C ILE A 40 -14.47 -8.65 7.48
N GLY A 41 -15.04 -7.57 7.99
CA GLY A 41 -15.45 -7.50 9.39
C GLY A 41 -14.55 -6.60 10.24
N GLU A 42 -14.97 -6.42 11.48
CA GLU A 42 -14.37 -5.47 12.43
C GLU A 42 -12.92 -5.80 12.78
N ALA A 43 -12.58 -7.10 12.79
CA ALA A 43 -11.21 -7.53 13.08
C ALA A 43 -10.19 -7.02 12.06
N TYR A 44 -10.66 -6.65 10.86
CA TYR A 44 -9.80 -6.17 9.79
C TYR A 44 -9.81 -4.64 9.65
N ARG A 45 -10.32 -3.93 10.63
CA ARG A 45 -10.38 -2.46 10.60
C ARG A 45 -9.03 -1.81 10.31
N PRO A 46 -7.91 -2.21 10.94
CA PRO A 46 -6.61 -1.63 10.62
C PRO A 46 -6.23 -1.79 9.15
N TYR A 47 -6.56 -2.93 8.55
CA TYR A 47 -6.29 -3.18 7.14
C TYR A 47 -7.12 -2.26 6.24
N HIS A 48 -8.38 -2.03 6.60
CA HIS A 48 -9.24 -1.10 5.85
C HIS A 48 -8.72 0.32 5.95
N GLN A 49 -8.26 0.74 7.11
CA GLN A 49 -7.70 2.07 7.31
C GLN A 49 -6.43 2.26 6.49
N LEU A 50 -5.55 1.26 6.49
CA LEU A 50 -4.32 1.32 5.69
C LEU A 50 -4.63 1.39 4.20
N SER A 51 -5.55 0.55 3.72
CA SER A 51 -5.93 0.55 2.31
C SER A 51 -6.49 1.90 1.87
N TYR A 52 -7.32 2.50 2.70
CA TYR A 52 -7.92 3.79 2.42
C TYR A 52 -6.86 4.91 2.39
N LEU A 53 -5.95 4.88 3.35
CA LEU A 53 -4.84 5.84 3.39
C LEU A 53 -3.97 5.72 2.14
N VAL A 54 -3.59 4.49 1.77
CA VAL A 54 -2.76 4.22 0.59
C VAL A 54 -3.46 4.69 -0.68
N GLN A 55 -4.75 4.44 -0.81
CA GLN A 55 -5.52 4.90 -1.96
C GLN A 55 -5.37 6.41 -2.17
N ASN A 56 -5.38 7.17 -1.08
CA ASN A 56 -5.27 8.62 -1.14
C ASN A 56 -3.85 9.12 -1.41
N LEU A 57 -2.86 8.23 -1.47
CA LEU A 57 -1.49 8.58 -1.84
C LEU A 57 -1.27 8.57 -3.36
N ALA A 58 -2.27 8.16 -4.14
CA ALA A 58 -2.13 8.04 -5.60
C ALA A 58 -1.65 9.34 -6.26
N ASP A 59 -2.09 10.50 -5.73
CA ASP A 59 -1.70 11.81 -6.25
C ASP A 59 -0.48 12.41 -5.55
N SER A 60 0.13 11.67 -4.64
CA SER A 60 1.29 12.13 -3.85
C SER A 60 2.50 11.24 -4.12
N THR A 61 2.97 11.26 -5.35
CA THR A 61 4.03 10.38 -5.84
C THR A 61 5.25 10.40 -4.94
N GLY A 62 5.67 9.22 -4.49
CA GLY A 62 6.84 9.05 -3.64
C GLY A 62 6.62 9.23 -2.14
N GLU A 63 5.44 9.70 -1.73
CA GLU A 63 5.14 9.89 -0.32
C GLU A 63 4.56 8.61 0.30
N GLY A 64 5.05 8.22 1.47
CA GLY A 64 4.52 7.07 2.19
C GLY A 64 4.93 5.73 1.60
N GLU A 65 6.11 5.62 1.02
CA GLU A 65 6.60 4.38 0.42
C GLU A 65 6.56 3.20 1.39
N ASP A 66 6.88 3.44 2.65
CA ASP A 66 6.87 2.40 3.69
C ASP A 66 5.45 1.84 3.91
N LEU A 67 4.43 2.68 3.79
CA LEU A 67 3.04 2.25 3.92
C LEU A 67 2.63 1.37 2.74
N ILE A 68 3.12 1.68 1.55
CA ILE A 68 2.87 0.87 0.37
C ILE A 68 3.60 -0.47 0.49
N ILE A 69 4.84 -0.47 0.96
CA ILE A 69 5.59 -1.71 1.18
C ILE A 69 4.87 -2.59 2.21
N ALA A 70 4.41 -2.02 3.31
CA ALA A 70 3.63 -2.76 4.30
C ALA A 70 2.36 -3.36 3.69
N SER A 71 1.68 -2.59 2.84
CA SER A 71 0.47 -3.05 2.15
C SER A 71 0.74 -4.23 1.23
N LEU A 72 1.87 -4.21 0.52
CA LEU A 72 2.29 -5.33 -0.34
C LEU A 72 2.54 -6.61 0.46
N ARG A 73 2.80 -6.50 1.75
CA ARG A 73 3.06 -7.62 2.64
C ARG A 73 1.86 -8.03 3.49
N CYS A 74 0.72 -7.37 3.32
CA CYS A 74 -0.49 -7.70 4.06
C CYS A 74 -1.13 -9.00 3.57
N PRO A 75 -1.78 -9.76 4.47
CA PRO A 75 -2.49 -10.98 4.08
C PRO A 75 -3.81 -10.69 3.34
N VAL A 76 -4.32 -9.48 3.45
CA VAL A 76 -5.60 -9.08 2.86
C VAL A 76 -5.41 -8.70 1.40
N ASN A 77 -6.19 -9.29 0.50
CA ASN A 77 -6.08 -9.06 -0.94
C ASN A 77 -6.22 -7.59 -1.32
N ALA A 78 -7.20 -6.91 -0.74
CA ALA A 78 -7.48 -5.51 -1.07
C ALA A 78 -6.28 -4.59 -0.79
N ASN A 79 -5.52 -4.85 0.29
CA ASN A 79 -4.36 -4.05 0.62
C ASN A 79 -3.28 -4.17 -0.46
N ARG A 80 -2.99 -5.40 -0.88
CA ARG A 80 -1.98 -5.63 -1.92
C ARG A 80 -2.40 -5.03 -3.25
N GLN A 81 -3.68 -5.22 -3.62
CA GLN A 81 -4.21 -4.69 -4.86
C GLN A 81 -4.18 -3.16 -4.88
N MET A 82 -4.55 -2.53 -3.77
CA MET A 82 -4.53 -1.06 -3.66
C MET A 82 -3.10 -0.52 -3.79
N ALA A 83 -2.14 -1.19 -3.15
CA ALA A 83 -0.74 -0.79 -3.27
C ALA A 83 -0.27 -0.82 -4.73
N LEU A 84 -0.64 -1.86 -5.47
CA LEU A 84 -0.29 -1.96 -6.88
C LEU A 84 -0.97 -0.89 -7.73
N ASN A 85 -2.23 -0.56 -7.42
CA ASN A 85 -2.95 0.51 -8.10
C ASN A 85 -2.22 1.85 -7.94
N VAL A 86 -1.77 2.14 -6.73
CA VAL A 86 -1.06 3.40 -6.44
C VAL A 86 0.30 3.42 -7.12
N LEU A 87 1.04 2.31 -7.07
CA LEU A 87 2.34 2.21 -7.75
C LEU A 87 2.20 2.37 -9.26
N GLU A 88 1.15 1.81 -9.86
CA GLU A 88 0.88 2.01 -11.27
C GLU A 88 0.71 3.48 -11.60
N SER A 89 -0.07 4.19 -10.79
CA SER A 89 -0.29 5.63 -10.94
C SER A 89 1.03 6.40 -10.79
N TRP A 90 1.81 6.07 -9.76
CA TRP A 90 3.10 6.73 -9.52
C TRP A 90 4.08 6.51 -10.67
N CYS A 91 4.15 5.29 -11.19
CA CYS A 91 5.08 4.97 -12.29
C CYS A 91 4.71 5.72 -13.56
N LYS A 92 3.42 5.92 -13.82
CA LYS A 92 2.97 6.76 -14.93
C LYS A 92 3.41 8.21 -14.78
N ASP A 93 3.58 8.67 -13.54
CA ASP A 93 4.04 10.02 -13.23
C ASP A 93 5.57 10.12 -13.11
N GLY A 94 6.29 9.07 -13.49
CA GLY A 94 7.76 9.08 -13.51
C GLY A 94 8.43 8.52 -12.27
N TYR A 95 7.68 7.95 -11.33
CA TYR A 95 8.27 7.35 -10.13
C TYR A 95 9.10 6.12 -10.51
N GLU A 96 10.29 6.03 -9.94
CA GLU A 96 11.15 4.86 -10.08
C GLU A 96 11.34 4.21 -8.71
N PRO A 97 10.91 2.95 -8.54
CA PRO A 97 11.08 2.26 -7.26
C PRO A 97 12.54 2.14 -6.86
N GLY A 98 12.83 2.41 -5.60
CA GLY A 98 14.14 2.16 -5.03
C GLY A 98 14.31 0.69 -4.63
N ASP A 99 15.45 0.38 -4.01
CA ASP A 99 15.81 -1.00 -3.68
C ASP A 99 14.79 -1.68 -2.77
N ALA A 100 14.31 -0.99 -1.74
CA ALA A 100 13.35 -1.57 -0.81
C ALA A 100 12.02 -1.89 -1.48
N MET A 101 11.55 -0.99 -2.34
CA MET A 101 10.30 -1.20 -3.07
C MET A 101 10.45 -2.33 -4.08
N ARG A 102 11.56 -2.37 -4.81
CA ARG A 102 11.83 -3.44 -5.77
C ARG A 102 11.91 -4.80 -5.08
N ALA A 103 12.55 -4.86 -3.91
CA ALA A 103 12.63 -6.09 -3.13
C ALA A 103 11.23 -6.57 -2.71
N ALA A 104 10.38 -5.65 -2.25
CA ALA A 104 9.01 -5.99 -1.86
C ALA A 104 8.19 -6.51 -3.05
N LEU A 105 8.35 -5.90 -4.21
CA LEU A 105 7.66 -6.34 -5.43
C LEU A 105 8.13 -7.72 -5.88
N GLN A 106 9.42 -8.00 -5.81
CA GLN A 106 9.98 -9.30 -6.17
C GLN A 106 9.54 -10.40 -5.20
N GLU A 107 9.52 -10.11 -3.89
CA GLU A 107 9.01 -11.03 -2.90
C GLU A 107 7.55 -11.38 -3.19
N LEU A 108 6.75 -10.36 -3.51
CA LEU A 108 5.34 -10.57 -3.79
C LEU A 108 5.16 -11.41 -5.05
N LEU A 109 5.92 -11.14 -6.10
CA LEU A 109 5.83 -11.90 -7.35
C LEU A 109 6.11 -13.40 -7.12
N ALA A 110 7.02 -13.70 -6.20
CA ALA A 110 7.37 -15.07 -5.87
C ALA A 110 6.31 -15.79 -5.03
N SER A 111 5.44 -15.05 -4.34
CA SER A 111 4.55 -15.63 -3.32
C SER A 111 3.07 -15.26 -3.44
N GLU A 112 2.69 -14.39 -4.37
CA GLU A 112 1.30 -13.92 -4.48
C GLU A 112 0.34 -15.08 -4.76
N PRO A 113 -0.63 -15.33 -3.87
CA PRO A 113 -1.55 -16.45 -4.05
C PRO A 113 -2.73 -16.16 -4.99
N CYS A 114 -3.07 -14.88 -5.20
CA CYS A 114 -4.22 -14.50 -6.02
C CYS A 114 -3.79 -14.25 -7.47
N ASP A 115 -4.40 -14.97 -8.41
CA ASP A 115 -4.02 -14.87 -9.83
C ASP A 115 -4.25 -13.47 -10.41
N ASP A 116 -5.33 -12.81 -10.01
CA ASP A 116 -5.63 -11.46 -10.51
C ASP A 116 -4.59 -10.44 -10.05
N ILE A 117 -4.17 -10.55 -8.79
CA ILE A 117 -3.14 -9.66 -8.24
C ILE A 117 -1.79 -9.97 -8.87
N ARG A 118 -1.49 -11.24 -9.09
CA ARG A 118 -0.27 -11.65 -9.77
C ARG A 118 -0.20 -11.07 -11.19
N ALA A 119 -1.31 -11.12 -11.91
CA ALA A 119 -1.38 -10.56 -13.25
C ALA A 119 -1.14 -9.05 -13.25
N GLN A 120 -1.72 -8.35 -12.28
CA GLN A 120 -1.51 -6.91 -12.11
C GLN A 120 -0.05 -6.59 -11.80
N LEU A 121 0.57 -7.39 -10.94
CA LEU A 121 1.98 -7.25 -10.58
C LEU A 121 2.89 -7.47 -11.77
N GLU A 122 2.62 -8.51 -12.57
CA GLU A 122 3.40 -8.79 -13.78
C GLU A 122 3.27 -7.70 -14.84
N ALA A 123 2.13 -7.03 -14.89
CA ALA A 123 1.88 -5.94 -15.83
C ALA A 123 2.51 -4.61 -15.40
N LEU A 124 2.90 -4.49 -14.13
CA LEU A 124 3.48 -3.26 -13.60
C LEU A 124 4.84 -2.99 -14.24
N LYS A 125 4.99 -1.81 -14.82
CA LYS A 125 6.23 -1.40 -15.49
C LYS A 125 6.95 -0.33 -14.68
N TYR A 126 8.20 -0.63 -14.34
CA TYR A 126 9.03 0.29 -13.56
C TYR A 126 10.50 0.19 -13.93
#